data_c6a54eb6fa7002fb393bbce2b01b9712
#
_entry.id   c6a54eb6fa7002fb393bbce2b01b9712
#
_cell.length_a   1.000
_cell.length_b   1.000
_cell.length_c   1.000
_cell.angle_alpha   90.00
_cell.angle_beta   90.00
_cell.angle_gamma   90.00
#
_symmetry.space_group_name_H-M   'P 1'
#
loop_
_entity.id
_entity.type
_entity.pdbx_description
1 polymer ?
#
loop_
_entity_poly.entity_id
_entity_poly.type
_entity_poly.pdbx_seq_one_letter_code
_entity_poly.pdbx_strand_id
1 'polypeptide(L)'
;MNDFLWLWSDGGPKKEPDLTVRVEKATRSYRARWKEMPARVVINPVELPAGVQAVTICGDDGKVLTVRMEAAKWMPKLHLALSAKGAQER
;
A
#
# COMPACT_ATOMS: atom_id res chain seq x y z
N MET A 1 -18.55 0.16 -1.58
CA MET A 1 -17.27 0.20 -2.29
C MET A 1 -16.61 1.55 -2.15
N ASN A 2 -15.41 1.56 -1.61
CA ASN A 2 -14.65 2.80 -1.42
C ASN A 2 -13.71 3.01 -2.59
N ASP A 3 -13.77 4.19 -3.20
CA ASP A 3 -12.85 4.54 -4.27
C ASP A 3 -11.97 5.72 -3.87
N PHE A 4 -11.86 5.97 -2.57
CA PHE A 4 -10.98 7.00 -2.05
C PHE A 4 -9.59 6.42 -1.78
N LEU A 5 -8.63 7.32 -1.63
CA LEU A 5 -7.29 6.94 -1.22
C LEU A 5 -7.10 7.32 0.25
N TRP A 6 -6.72 6.34 1.05
CA TRP A 6 -6.48 6.56 2.47
C TRP A 6 -4.98 6.78 2.68
N LEU A 7 -4.65 7.98 3.10
CA LEU A 7 -3.26 8.38 3.26
C LEU A 7 -2.72 7.93 4.61
N TRP A 8 -1.56 7.29 4.61
CA TRP A 8 -0.95 6.74 5.81
C TRP A 8 0.52 7.14 5.86
N SER A 9 0.90 7.80 6.94
CA SER A 9 2.28 8.26 7.13
C SER A 9 3.06 7.20 7.90
N ASP A 10 4.15 6.71 7.31
CA ASP A 10 4.91 5.62 7.92
C ASP A 10 6.37 5.97 8.20
N GLY A 11 6.76 7.23 7.98
CA GLY A 11 8.15 7.63 8.20
C GLY A 11 9.09 7.30 7.06
N GLY A 12 8.62 6.60 6.03
CA GLY A 12 9.37 6.35 4.82
C GLY A 12 10.45 5.28 4.93
N PRO A 13 11.31 5.21 3.90
CA PRO A 13 12.33 4.14 3.85
C PRO A 13 13.42 4.26 4.90
N LYS A 14 13.62 5.43 5.47
CA LYS A 14 14.61 5.56 6.53
C LYS A 14 14.18 4.84 7.79
N LYS A 15 12.87 4.88 8.08
CA LYS A 15 12.33 4.21 9.25
C LYS A 15 12.15 2.73 8.98
N GLU A 16 11.70 2.38 7.78
CA GLU A 16 11.54 0.99 7.39
C GLU A 16 12.00 0.83 5.94
N PRO A 17 13.22 0.34 5.72
CA PRO A 17 13.74 0.21 4.35
C PRO A 17 13.05 -0.87 3.52
N ASP A 18 12.41 -1.85 4.16
CA ASP A 18 11.77 -2.93 3.43
C ASP A 18 10.36 -2.53 2.99
N LEU A 19 10.17 -2.39 1.68
CA LEU A 19 8.88 -1.98 1.13
C LEU A 19 7.77 -2.95 1.50
N THR A 20 8.04 -4.25 1.50
CA THR A 20 7.04 -5.25 1.87
C THR A 20 6.54 -5.02 3.29
N VAL A 21 7.45 -4.73 4.22
CA VAL A 21 7.07 -4.45 5.60
C VAL A 21 6.24 -3.18 5.70
N ARG A 22 6.61 -2.14 4.94
CA ARG A 22 5.84 -0.89 4.92
C ARG A 22 4.41 -1.15 4.46
N VAL A 23 4.27 -1.92 3.38
CA VAL A 23 2.94 -2.23 2.82
C VAL A 23 2.15 -3.11 3.79
N GLU A 24 2.79 -4.05 4.44
CA GLU A 24 2.10 -4.91 5.42
C GLU A 24 1.56 -4.09 6.58
N LYS A 25 2.36 -3.19 7.13
CA LYS A 25 1.91 -2.35 8.23
C LYS A 25 0.76 -1.45 7.81
N ALA A 26 0.87 -0.85 6.62
CA ALA A 26 -0.18 0.01 6.11
C ALA A 26 -1.47 -0.77 5.86
N THR A 27 -1.35 -1.98 5.33
CA THR A 27 -2.50 -2.83 5.07
C THR A 27 -3.21 -3.20 6.37
N ARG A 28 -2.43 -3.51 7.39
CA ARG A 28 -3.01 -3.86 8.70
C ARG A 28 -3.81 -2.70 9.27
N SER A 29 -3.28 -1.49 9.17
CA SER A 29 -3.97 -0.29 9.61
C SER A 29 -5.22 -0.01 8.79
N TYR A 30 -5.10 -0.19 7.47
CA TYR A 30 -6.23 0.03 6.57
C TYR A 30 -7.37 -0.94 6.90
N ARG A 31 -7.05 -2.21 7.08
CA ARG A 31 -8.05 -3.23 7.38
C ARG A 31 -8.71 -2.97 8.73
N ALA A 32 -7.94 -2.53 9.72
CA ALA A 32 -8.49 -2.22 11.03
C ALA A 32 -9.49 -1.06 10.96
N ARG A 33 -9.21 -0.10 10.08
CA ARG A 33 -10.04 1.10 9.96
C ARG A 33 -11.27 0.86 9.10
N TRP A 34 -11.12 0.19 7.96
CA TRP A 34 -12.15 0.14 6.94
C TRP A 34 -12.80 -1.23 6.80
N LYS A 35 -12.26 -2.25 7.46
CA LYS A 35 -12.78 -3.62 7.44
C LYS A 35 -12.77 -4.24 6.06
N GLU A 36 -11.85 -3.82 5.21
CA GLU A 36 -11.68 -4.40 3.88
C GLU A 36 -10.19 -4.39 3.53
N MET A 37 -9.82 -5.16 2.53
CA MET A 37 -8.43 -5.27 2.11
C MET A 37 -8.14 -4.28 1.01
N PRO A 38 -6.97 -3.62 1.03
CA PRO A 38 -6.59 -2.75 -0.08
C PRO A 38 -6.21 -3.59 -1.29
N ALA A 39 -6.44 -3.03 -2.47
CA ALA A 39 -6.06 -3.66 -3.72
C ALA A 39 -4.85 -2.98 -4.34
N ARG A 40 -4.60 -1.73 -3.99
CA ARG A 40 -3.47 -0.99 -4.55
C ARG A 40 -2.92 -0.01 -3.54
N VAL A 41 -1.64 0.30 -3.71
CA VAL A 41 -0.94 1.25 -2.88
C VAL A 41 -0.26 2.25 -3.79
N VAL A 42 -0.48 3.55 -3.53
CA VAL A 42 0.17 4.63 -4.27
C VAL A 42 1.32 5.16 -3.44
N ILE A 43 2.46 5.35 -4.07
CA ILE A 43 3.70 5.75 -3.39
C ILE A 43 4.44 6.76 -4.26
N ASN A 44 5.22 7.63 -3.61
CA ASN A 44 6.07 8.55 -4.36
C ASN A 44 7.10 7.74 -5.15
N PRO A 45 7.32 8.09 -6.44
CA PRO A 45 8.23 7.31 -7.27
C PRO A 45 9.66 7.24 -6.76
N VAL A 46 10.10 8.22 -5.99
CA VAL A 46 11.44 8.20 -5.39
C VAL A 46 11.58 7.06 -4.39
N GLU A 47 10.49 6.66 -3.76
CA GLU A 47 10.51 5.61 -2.74
C GLU A 47 10.13 4.25 -3.27
N LEU A 48 9.77 4.15 -4.54
CA LEU A 48 9.41 2.87 -5.14
C LEU A 48 10.61 2.30 -5.88
N PRO A 49 11.11 1.11 -5.48
CA PRO A 49 12.22 0.50 -6.19
C PRO A 49 11.89 0.26 -7.66
N ALA A 50 12.90 0.40 -8.51
CA ALA A 50 12.73 0.21 -9.94
C ALA A 50 12.22 -1.20 -10.24
N GLY A 51 11.24 -1.29 -11.13
CA GLY A 51 10.73 -2.57 -11.56
C GLY A 51 9.68 -3.19 -10.65
N VAL A 52 9.40 -2.60 -9.50
CA VAL A 52 8.40 -3.14 -8.59
C VAL A 52 7.02 -2.66 -9.00
N GLN A 53 6.15 -3.58 -9.36
CA GLN A 53 4.78 -3.28 -9.78
C GLN A 53 3.75 -3.84 -8.81
N ALA A 54 4.15 -4.74 -7.93
CA ALA A 54 3.27 -5.35 -6.96
C ALA A 54 4.09 -5.87 -5.79
N VAL A 55 3.45 -5.98 -4.65
CA VAL A 55 4.07 -6.51 -3.43
C VAL A 55 3.15 -7.60 -2.90
N THR A 56 3.75 -8.74 -2.54
CA THR A 56 3.01 -9.83 -1.93
C THR A 56 3.21 -9.75 -0.42
N ILE A 57 2.13 -9.70 0.31
CA ILE A 57 2.14 -9.58 1.77
C ILE A 57 1.36 -10.71 2.40
N CYS A 58 1.60 -10.91 3.68
CA CYS A 58 0.88 -11.90 4.48
C CYS A 58 -0.16 -11.17 5.33
N GLY A 59 -1.43 -11.57 5.18
CA GLY A 59 -2.50 -10.97 5.97
C GLY A 59 -2.55 -11.52 7.38
N ASP A 60 -3.38 -10.89 8.22
CA ASP A 60 -3.56 -11.31 9.61
C ASP A 60 -4.11 -12.72 9.72
N ASP A 61 -4.84 -13.15 8.70
CA ASP A 61 -5.45 -14.49 8.69
C ASP A 61 -4.52 -15.54 8.08
N GLY A 62 -3.27 -15.19 7.82
CA GLY A 62 -2.31 -16.09 7.23
C GLY A 62 -2.40 -16.23 5.73
N LYS A 63 -3.32 -15.53 5.11
CA LYS A 63 -3.47 -15.59 3.66
C LYS A 63 -2.51 -14.64 2.97
N VAL A 64 -2.08 -15.02 1.79
CA VAL A 64 -1.17 -14.21 0.99
C VAL A 64 -2.00 -13.31 0.07
N LEU A 65 -1.61 -12.05 0.00
CA LEU A 65 -2.29 -11.06 -0.81
C LEU A 65 -1.28 -10.30 -1.66
N THR A 66 -1.60 -10.14 -2.94
CA THR A 66 -0.77 -9.32 -3.83
C THR A 66 -1.43 -7.97 -4.02
N VAL A 67 -0.70 -6.93 -3.68
CA VAL A 67 -1.19 -5.55 -3.75
C VAL A 67 -0.45 -4.85 -4.87
N ARG A 68 -1.18 -4.16 -5.74
CA ARG A 68 -0.58 -3.42 -6.84
C ARG A 68 0.05 -2.13 -6.34
N MET A 69 1.27 -1.85 -6.81
CA MET A 69 1.99 -0.64 -6.48
C MET A 69 1.89 0.35 -7.63
N GLU A 70 1.58 1.60 -7.31
CA GLU A 70 1.49 2.67 -8.30
C GLU A 70 2.33 3.84 -7.85
N ALA A 71 3.16 4.35 -8.75
CA ALA A 71 3.95 5.55 -8.47
C ALA A 71 3.17 6.78 -8.91
N ALA A 72 3.14 7.79 -8.07
CA ALA A 72 2.48 9.05 -8.41
C ALA A 72 3.30 10.20 -7.88
N LYS A 73 3.64 11.13 -8.76
CA LYS A 73 4.49 12.27 -8.39
C LYS A 73 3.83 13.19 -7.37
N TRP A 74 2.50 13.25 -7.37
CA TRP A 74 1.76 14.09 -6.43
C TRP A 74 1.77 13.50 -5.02
N MET A 75 2.17 12.25 -4.87
CA MET A 75 2.15 11.58 -3.58
C MET A 75 3.28 12.11 -2.69
N PRO A 76 2.99 12.56 -1.46
CA PRO A 76 4.04 13.04 -0.56
C PRO A 76 5.00 11.91 -0.21
N LYS A 77 6.26 12.26 -0.02
CA LYS A 77 7.22 11.31 0.52
C LYS A 77 6.83 10.94 1.96
N LEU A 78 7.30 9.79 2.40
CA LEU A 78 7.07 9.27 3.76
C LEU A 78 5.61 8.88 3.99
N HIS A 79 4.85 8.69 2.90
CA HIS A 79 3.44 8.33 2.98
C HIS A 79 3.13 7.24 1.98
N LEU A 80 2.09 6.48 2.28
CA LEU A 80 1.48 5.55 1.35
C LEU A 80 -0.01 5.87 1.30
N ALA A 81 -0.62 5.69 0.14
CA ALA A 81 -2.07 5.83 0.01
C ALA A 81 -2.63 4.50 -0.44
N LEU A 82 -3.63 4.02 0.27
CA LEU A 82 -4.21 2.70 0.04
C LEU A 82 -5.64 2.83 -0.42
N SER A 83 -6.05 1.90 -1.28
CA SER A 83 -7.40 1.89 -1.81
C SER A 83 -7.85 0.47 -2.09
N ALA A 84 -9.11 0.18 -1.84
CA ALA A 84 -9.71 -1.09 -2.25
C ALA A 84 -10.15 -1.04 -3.70
N LYS A 85 -10.22 0.16 -4.29
CA LYS A 85 -10.56 0.30 -5.69
C LYS A 85 -9.48 -0.30 -6.55
N GLY A 86 -9.87 -0.98 -7.60
CA GLY A 86 -8.94 -1.70 -8.45
C GLY A 86 -9.08 -3.20 -8.30
N ALA A 87 -9.51 -3.66 -7.12
CA ALA A 87 -9.73 -5.08 -6.89
C ALA A 87 -10.86 -5.61 -7.76
N GLN A 88 -11.79 -4.74 -8.12
CA GLN A 88 -12.97 -5.11 -8.88
C GLN A 88 -12.90 -4.72 -10.33
N GLU A 89 -11.83 -4.09 -10.72
CA GLU A 89 -11.64 -3.75 -12.12
C GLU A 89 -11.22 -4.96 -12.89
N ARG A 90 -11.69 -4.94 -14.11
CA ARG A 90 -11.30 -6.07 -14.93
C ARG A 90 -11.06 -5.70 -16.31
#